data_d4d7fcb22445e055d94c01dd4b7966ed
#
_entry.id   d4d7fcb22445e055d94c01dd4b7966ed
#
_cell.length_a   1.000
_cell.length_b   1.000
_cell.length_c   1.000
_cell.angle_alpha   90.00
_cell.angle_beta   90.00
_cell.angle_gamma   90.00
#
_symmetry.space_group_name_H-M   'P 1'
#
loop_
_entity.id
_entity.type
_entity.pdbx_description
1 polymer ?
#
loop_
_entity_poly.entity_id
_entity_poly.type
_entity_poly.pdbx_seq_one_letter_code
_entity_poly.pdbx_strand_id
1 'polypeptide(L)'
;GTLAEFKRLEALGKWAREKYDKPDAGLWEYRGRQRVHTFSSIMCWAACDRLAKIALKLGENERADYWRNTADEIRTDILERAWDPEQESFTESFGRPEMDASLLTMHDLGFIDGDDPRFVSTVECIGRHLLRDKHMFRYIAADDFGEPENAFNICTFWYIDALASIGRKDEARDLFENMLALRNPLGLLSEDIDPQTGALWGNFPQTYSMAGIINAAVRLSRSWEESL
;
A
#
# COMPACT_ATOMS: atom_id res chain seq x y z
N GLY A 1 -23.06 -0.11 -12.46
CA GLY A 1 -22.38 -0.30 -13.76
C GLY A 1 -23.15 -1.26 -14.64
N THR A 2 -22.87 -1.24 -15.90
CA THR A 2 -23.51 -2.07 -16.92
C THR A 2 -22.59 -3.22 -17.36
N LEU A 3 -23.14 -4.30 -17.94
CA LEU A 3 -22.35 -5.37 -18.54
C LEU A 3 -21.40 -4.86 -19.64
N ALA A 4 -21.80 -3.82 -20.39
CA ALA A 4 -20.94 -3.23 -21.42
C ALA A 4 -19.70 -2.53 -20.82
N GLU A 5 -19.85 -1.84 -19.70
CA GLU A 5 -18.72 -1.23 -18.95
C GLU A 5 -17.83 -2.33 -18.35
N PHE A 6 -18.42 -3.36 -17.76
CA PHE A 6 -17.68 -4.50 -17.23
C PHE A 6 -16.80 -5.16 -18.29
N LYS A 7 -17.32 -5.41 -19.51
CA LYS A 7 -16.52 -5.96 -20.62
C LYS A 7 -15.31 -5.11 -21.00
N ARG A 8 -15.37 -3.80 -20.83
CA ARG A 8 -14.21 -2.90 -21.03
C ARG A 8 -13.17 -3.10 -19.93
N LEU A 9 -13.62 -3.22 -18.67
CA LEU A 9 -12.72 -3.48 -17.55
C LEU A 9 -12.04 -4.86 -17.66
N GLU A 10 -12.72 -5.87 -18.19
CA GLU A 10 -12.11 -7.20 -18.43
C GLU A 10 -10.88 -7.14 -19.37
N ALA A 11 -10.83 -6.21 -20.30
CA ALA A 11 -9.66 -6.04 -21.15
C ALA A 11 -8.44 -5.61 -20.32
N LEU A 12 -8.64 -4.72 -19.34
CA LEU A 12 -7.59 -4.30 -18.38
C LEU A 12 -7.21 -5.45 -17.45
N GLY A 13 -8.19 -6.23 -16.98
CA GLY A 13 -7.94 -7.41 -16.16
C GLY A 13 -7.08 -8.47 -16.87
N LYS A 14 -7.29 -8.68 -18.18
CA LYS A 14 -6.42 -9.58 -18.96
C LYS A 14 -4.97 -9.08 -18.99
N TRP A 15 -4.76 -7.78 -19.16
CA TRP A 15 -3.43 -7.20 -19.10
C TRP A 15 -2.81 -7.32 -17.70
N ALA A 16 -3.59 -7.08 -16.65
CA ALA A 16 -3.13 -7.27 -15.28
C ALA A 16 -2.64 -8.71 -15.05
N ARG A 17 -3.42 -9.72 -15.49
CA ARG A 17 -3.03 -11.13 -15.44
C ARG A 17 -1.74 -11.44 -16.21
N GLU A 18 -1.52 -10.80 -17.37
CA GLU A 18 -0.32 -11.01 -18.18
C GLU A 18 0.92 -10.30 -17.65
N LYS A 19 0.74 -9.26 -16.82
CA LYS A 19 1.81 -8.35 -16.40
C LYS A 19 2.20 -8.45 -14.93
N TYR A 20 1.43 -9.12 -14.08
CA TYR A 20 1.66 -9.11 -12.63
C TYR A 20 3.05 -9.60 -12.21
N ASP A 21 3.68 -10.47 -12.99
CA ASP A 21 4.98 -11.07 -12.75
C ASP A 21 6.10 -10.52 -13.69
N LYS A 22 5.85 -9.39 -14.35
CA LYS A 22 6.83 -8.76 -15.25
C LYS A 22 7.48 -7.56 -14.55
N PRO A 23 8.78 -7.31 -14.86
CA PRO A 23 9.47 -6.14 -14.35
C PRO A 23 8.81 -4.84 -14.79
N ASP A 24 8.70 -3.89 -13.85
CA ASP A 24 8.24 -2.52 -14.10
C ASP A 24 9.08 -1.50 -13.30
N ALA A 25 8.69 -0.22 -13.36
CA ALA A 25 9.34 0.86 -12.63
C ALA A 25 8.83 1.02 -11.18
N GLY A 26 7.85 0.23 -10.75
CA GLY A 26 7.21 0.30 -9.43
C GLY A 26 6.35 1.54 -9.20
N LEU A 27 5.75 1.63 -8.01
CA LEU A 27 4.92 2.77 -7.61
C LEU A 27 5.67 4.12 -7.67
N TRP A 28 6.97 4.09 -7.38
CA TRP A 28 7.80 5.29 -7.29
C TRP A 28 8.46 5.70 -8.62
N GLU A 29 8.13 4.99 -9.71
CA GLU A 29 8.58 5.29 -11.07
C GLU A 29 10.11 5.37 -11.20
N TYR A 30 10.83 4.36 -10.66
CA TYR A 30 12.29 4.30 -10.75
C TYR A 30 12.79 4.38 -12.18
N ARG A 31 13.70 5.30 -12.49
CA ARG A 31 14.16 5.57 -13.87
C ARG A 31 15.20 4.58 -14.37
N GLY A 32 16.11 4.16 -13.54
CA GLY A 32 17.22 3.27 -13.92
C GLY A 32 17.02 1.81 -13.54
N ARG A 33 15.90 1.45 -12.90
CA ARG A 33 15.68 0.14 -12.28
C ARG A 33 14.31 -0.43 -12.63
N GLN A 34 14.31 -1.67 -13.12
CA GLN A 34 13.08 -2.43 -13.32
C GLN A 34 13.16 -3.75 -12.55
N ARG A 35 12.10 -4.05 -11.79
CA ARG A 35 11.94 -5.27 -10.97
C ARG A 35 10.50 -5.75 -11.02
N VAL A 36 10.27 -6.97 -10.61
CA VAL A 36 8.90 -7.44 -10.33
C VAL A 36 8.52 -6.92 -8.95
N HIS A 37 7.94 -5.71 -8.91
CA HIS A 37 7.56 -5.05 -7.67
C HIS A 37 6.34 -5.71 -7.04
N THR A 38 6.44 -6.04 -5.75
CA THR A 38 5.37 -6.69 -5.00
C THR A 38 4.08 -5.87 -5.01
N PHE A 39 4.18 -4.54 -4.84
CA PHE A 39 3.03 -3.66 -4.90
C PHE A 39 2.34 -3.68 -6.28
N SER A 40 3.11 -3.62 -7.38
CA SER A 40 2.56 -3.69 -8.75
C SER A 40 1.84 -5.02 -8.99
N SER A 41 2.42 -6.13 -8.50
CA SER A 41 1.80 -7.46 -8.58
C SER A 41 0.49 -7.52 -7.80
N ILE A 42 0.45 -6.94 -6.58
CA ILE A 42 -0.77 -6.84 -5.75
C ILE A 42 -1.85 -5.98 -6.44
N MET A 43 -1.47 -4.90 -7.10
CA MET A 43 -2.43 -4.09 -7.87
C MET A 43 -3.03 -4.84 -9.06
N CYS A 44 -2.24 -5.70 -9.72
CA CYS A 44 -2.74 -6.60 -10.76
C CYS A 44 -3.69 -7.67 -10.18
N TRP A 45 -3.35 -8.24 -9.03
CA TRP A 45 -4.27 -9.11 -8.28
C TRP A 45 -5.57 -8.39 -7.93
N ALA A 46 -5.48 -7.16 -7.40
CA ALA A 46 -6.64 -6.37 -7.03
C ALA A 46 -7.57 -6.12 -8.22
N ALA A 47 -7.04 -5.89 -9.41
CA ALA A 47 -7.83 -5.75 -10.62
C ALA A 47 -8.67 -7.02 -10.89
N CYS A 48 -8.08 -8.21 -10.79
CA CYS A 48 -8.77 -9.48 -10.98
C CYS A 48 -9.81 -9.75 -9.87
N ASP A 49 -9.47 -9.49 -8.61
CA ASP A 49 -10.38 -9.60 -7.47
C ASP A 49 -11.62 -8.70 -7.62
N ARG A 50 -11.43 -7.44 -8.02
CA ARG A 50 -12.53 -6.49 -8.24
C ARG A 50 -13.40 -6.91 -9.43
N LEU A 51 -12.82 -7.47 -10.48
CA LEU A 51 -13.59 -8.01 -11.60
C LEU A 51 -14.45 -9.20 -11.17
N ALA A 52 -13.94 -10.11 -10.34
CA ALA A 52 -14.74 -11.18 -9.77
C ALA A 52 -15.95 -10.65 -8.98
N LYS A 53 -15.73 -9.69 -8.09
CA LYS A 53 -16.76 -9.06 -7.27
C LYS A 53 -17.81 -8.31 -8.12
N ILE A 54 -17.38 -7.61 -9.17
CA ILE A 54 -18.29 -6.88 -10.09
C ILE A 54 -19.10 -7.89 -10.90
N ALA A 55 -18.49 -8.94 -11.46
CA ALA A 55 -19.18 -9.97 -12.21
C ALA A 55 -20.27 -10.65 -11.37
N LEU A 56 -19.96 -10.99 -10.12
CA LEU A 56 -20.94 -11.57 -9.19
C LEU A 56 -22.14 -10.64 -8.97
N LYS A 57 -21.90 -9.34 -8.75
CA LYS A 57 -22.97 -8.33 -8.60
C LYS A 57 -23.82 -8.13 -9.85
N LEU A 58 -23.28 -8.44 -11.03
CA LEU A 58 -23.98 -8.37 -12.31
C LEU A 58 -24.71 -9.68 -12.66
N GLY A 59 -24.57 -10.76 -11.85
CA GLY A 59 -25.14 -12.07 -12.10
C GLY A 59 -24.37 -12.88 -13.16
N GLU A 60 -23.15 -12.46 -13.52
CA GLU A 60 -22.28 -13.12 -14.51
C GLU A 60 -21.41 -14.18 -13.81
N ASN A 61 -22.02 -15.26 -13.32
CA ASN A 61 -21.38 -16.24 -12.45
C ASN A 61 -20.15 -16.90 -13.06
N GLU A 62 -20.19 -17.34 -14.32
CA GLU A 62 -19.02 -17.96 -14.99
C GLU A 62 -17.82 -17.00 -15.06
N ARG A 63 -18.09 -15.71 -15.26
CA ARG A 63 -17.05 -14.67 -15.27
C ARG A 63 -16.53 -14.38 -13.86
N ALA A 64 -17.41 -14.40 -12.87
CA ALA A 64 -17.03 -14.25 -11.46
C ALA A 64 -16.08 -15.37 -11.03
N ASP A 65 -16.40 -16.63 -11.37
CA ASP A 65 -15.56 -17.79 -11.09
C ASP A 65 -14.21 -17.70 -11.81
N TYR A 66 -14.22 -17.33 -13.10
CA TYR A 66 -12.97 -17.15 -13.86
C TYR A 66 -12.04 -16.13 -13.22
N TRP A 67 -12.55 -14.93 -12.87
CA TRP A 67 -11.74 -13.88 -12.30
C TRP A 67 -11.34 -14.17 -10.84
N ARG A 68 -12.17 -14.88 -10.09
CA ARG A 68 -11.83 -15.36 -8.74
C ARG A 68 -10.65 -16.33 -8.79
N ASN A 69 -10.74 -17.36 -9.62
CA ASN A 69 -9.66 -18.33 -9.79
C ASN A 69 -8.37 -17.64 -10.26
N THR A 70 -8.47 -16.69 -11.19
CA THR A 70 -7.31 -15.91 -11.65
C THR A 70 -6.69 -15.09 -10.50
N ALA A 71 -7.51 -14.43 -9.68
CA ALA A 71 -7.02 -13.67 -8.52
C ALA A 71 -6.35 -14.61 -7.49
N ASP A 72 -6.94 -15.77 -7.23
CA ASP A 72 -6.39 -16.73 -6.26
C ASP A 72 -5.05 -17.33 -6.72
N GLU A 73 -4.89 -17.62 -8.03
CA GLU A 73 -3.61 -18.02 -8.62
C GLU A 73 -2.54 -16.95 -8.43
N ILE A 74 -2.85 -15.70 -8.79
CA ILE A 74 -1.91 -14.56 -8.65
C ILE A 74 -1.56 -14.34 -7.17
N ARG A 75 -2.56 -14.39 -6.28
CA ARG A 75 -2.34 -14.22 -4.84
C ARG A 75 -1.38 -15.27 -4.28
N THR A 76 -1.56 -16.53 -4.67
CA THR A 76 -0.70 -17.62 -4.23
C THR A 76 0.75 -17.40 -4.66
N ASP A 77 0.98 -17.04 -5.91
CA ASP A 77 2.31 -16.76 -6.47
C ASP A 77 2.99 -15.57 -5.76
N ILE A 78 2.24 -14.47 -5.51
CA ILE A 78 2.76 -13.32 -4.78
C ILE A 78 3.15 -13.69 -3.34
N LEU A 79 2.27 -14.40 -2.62
CA LEU A 79 2.53 -14.80 -1.23
C LEU A 79 3.77 -15.68 -1.07
N GLU A 80 4.10 -16.48 -2.09
CA GLU A 80 5.30 -17.32 -2.11
C GLU A 80 6.54 -16.51 -2.48
N ARG A 81 6.50 -15.72 -3.57
CA ARG A 81 7.67 -15.09 -4.17
C ARG A 81 8.10 -13.78 -3.53
N ALA A 82 7.15 -13.07 -2.89
CA ALA A 82 7.43 -11.82 -2.21
C ALA A 82 7.85 -12.01 -0.74
N TRP A 83 7.68 -13.21 -0.18
CA TRP A 83 8.04 -13.50 1.20
C TRP A 83 9.53 -13.79 1.34
N ASP A 84 10.20 -13.08 2.23
CA ASP A 84 11.58 -13.35 2.66
C ASP A 84 11.57 -14.03 4.03
N PRO A 85 11.93 -15.33 4.10
CA PRO A 85 11.91 -16.07 5.36
C PRO A 85 13.02 -15.66 6.34
N GLU A 86 14.10 -15.01 5.86
CA GLU A 86 15.19 -14.55 6.74
C GLU A 86 14.79 -13.29 7.50
N GLN A 87 14.02 -12.40 6.85
CA GLN A 87 13.49 -11.20 7.45
C GLN A 87 12.10 -11.40 8.07
N GLU A 88 11.47 -12.55 7.82
CA GLU A 88 10.08 -12.84 8.17
C GLU A 88 9.14 -11.72 7.68
N SER A 89 9.30 -11.27 6.42
CA SER A 89 8.61 -10.11 5.85
C SER A 89 8.35 -10.26 4.37
N PHE A 90 7.28 -9.65 3.88
CA PHE A 90 7.17 -9.32 2.46
C PHE A 90 8.15 -8.22 2.11
N THR A 91 8.68 -8.24 0.89
CA THR A 91 9.73 -7.35 0.41
C THR A 91 9.30 -6.53 -0.80
N GLU A 92 10.02 -5.46 -1.09
CA GLU A 92 9.75 -4.50 -2.19
C GLU A 92 9.51 -5.19 -3.53
N SER A 93 10.32 -6.20 -3.85
CA SER A 93 10.27 -6.94 -5.10
C SER A 93 10.67 -8.40 -4.91
N PHE A 94 10.21 -9.26 -5.81
CA PHE A 94 10.42 -10.69 -5.71
C PHE A 94 11.90 -11.06 -5.64
N GLY A 95 12.26 -11.84 -4.60
CA GLY A 95 13.61 -12.35 -4.37
C GLY A 95 14.65 -11.28 -4.02
N ARG A 96 14.23 -10.15 -3.46
CA ARG A 96 15.08 -9.05 -3.00
C ARG A 96 14.78 -8.71 -1.54
N PRO A 97 15.78 -8.25 -0.76
CA PRO A 97 15.60 -8.00 0.67
C PRO A 97 15.11 -6.59 1.01
N GLU A 98 15.00 -5.69 0.04
CA GLU A 98 14.67 -4.29 0.31
C GLU A 98 13.21 -4.13 0.78
N MET A 99 13.00 -3.17 1.69
CA MET A 99 11.69 -2.80 2.22
C MET A 99 11.10 -1.61 1.46
N ASP A 100 9.76 -1.57 1.39
CA ASP A 100 9.00 -0.49 0.76
C ASP A 100 7.71 -0.22 1.54
N ALA A 101 7.42 1.05 1.80
CA ALA A 101 6.24 1.46 2.56
C ALA A 101 4.92 1.14 1.85
N SER A 102 4.90 0.94 0.53
CA SER A 102 3.68 0.55 -0.20
C SER A 102 3.09 -0.77 0.26
N LEU A 103 3.90 -1.67 0.83
CA LEU A 103 3.46 -2.95 1.37
C LEU A 103 2.53 -2.80 2.59
N LEU A 104 2.56 -1.66 3.28
CA LEU A 104 1.63 -1.34 4.37
C LEU A 104 0.16 -1.30 3.90
N THR A 105 -0.07 -1.11 2.61
CA THR A 105 -1.41 -1.04 2.02
C THR A 105 -2.02 -2.42 1.70
N MET A 106 -1.31 -3.52 1.91
CA MET A 106 -1.75 -4.89 1.57
C MET A 106 -3.10 -5.24 2.20
N HIS A 107 -3.30 -4.85 3.47
CA HIS A 107 -4.56 -5.08 4.17
C HIS A 107 -5.71 -4.22 3.59
N ASP A 108 -5.48 -2.95 3.35
CA ASP A 108 -6.48 -2.03 2.78
C ASP A 108 -6.93 -2.43 1.38
N LEU A 109 -6.04 -3.05 0.62
CA LEU A 109 -6.37 -3.64 -0.68
C LEU A 109 -7.18 -4.94 -0.55
N GLY A 110 -7.30 -5.51 0.66
CA GLY A 110 -7.92 -6.79 0.93
C GLY A 110 -7.10 -7.99 0.43
N PHE A 111 -5.79 -7.79 0.25
CA PHE A 111 -4.88 -8.84 -0.18
C PHE A 111 -4.54 -9.81 0.95
N ILE A 112 -4.41 -9.29 2.17
CA ILE A 112 -4.08 -10.06 3.37
C ILE A 112 -4.87 -9.53 4.57
N ASP A 113 -5.23 -10.40 5.50
CA ASP A 113 -5.94 -10.00 6.72
C ASP A 113 -5.00 -9.31 7.71
N GLY A 114 -5.53 -8.37 8.51
CA GLY A 114 -4.74 -7.61 9.48
C GLY A 114 -4.12 -8.48 10.59
N ASP A 115 -4.75 -9.59 10.92
CA ASP A 115 -4.29 -10.57 11.91
C ASP A 115 -3.42 -11.70 11.32
N ASP A 116 -3.18 -11.71 10.00
CA ASP A 116 -2.24 -12.67 9.40
C ASP A 116 -0.82 -12.41 9.96
N PRO A 117 -0.16 -13.42 10.57
CA PRO A 117 1.15 -13.23 11.19
C PRO A 117 2.21 -12.68 10.24
N ARG A 118 2.11 -12.98 8.93
CA ARG A 118 3.03 -12.46 7.92
C ARG A 118 2.85 -10.97 7.69
N PHE A 119 1.60 -10.47 7.75
CA PHE A 119 1.34 -9.03 7.63
C PHE A 119 1.81 -8.30 8.90
N VAL A 120 1.52 -8.83 10.08
CA VAL A 120 2.00 -8.28 11.36
C VAL A 120 3.52 -8.15 11.35
N SER A 121 4.22 -9.23 11.00
CA SER A 121 5.69 -9.24 10.90
C SER A 121 6.22 -8.26 9.85
N THR A 122 5.54 -8.12 8.70
CA THR A 122 5.90 -7.15 7.66
C THR A 122 5.76 -5.70 8.15
N VAL A 123 4.67 -5.36 8.83
CA VAL A 123 4.46 -4.02 9.41
C VAL A 123 5.57 -3.69 10.41
N GLU A 124 5.94 -4.64 11.27
CA GLU A 124 7.02 -4.47 12.24
C GLU A 124 8.40 -4.33 11.56
N CYS A 125 8.66 -5.13 10.53
CA CYS A 125 9.90 -5.07 9.76
C CYS A 125 10.03 -3.70 9.06
N ILE A 126 8.98 -3.22 8.39
CA ILE A 126 8.95 -1.90 7.76
C ILE A 126 9.16 -0.80 8.80
N GLY A 127 8.50 -0.89 9.96
CA GLY A 127 8.69 0.07 11.06
C GLY A 127 10.14 0.17 11.51
N ARG A 128 10.83 -0.97 11.68
CA ARG A 128 12.25 -0.99 12.06
C ARG A 128 13.16 -0.38 11.00
N HIS A 129 12.86 -0.58 9.71
CA HIS A 129 13.74 -0.17 8.61
C HIS A 129 13.46 1.26 8.13
N LEU A 130 12.19 1.67 8.03
CA LEU A 130 11.80 2.89 7.32
C LEU A 130 11.29 4.02 8.23
N LEU A 131 10.95 3.74 9.50
CA LEU A 131 10.48 4.79 10.41
C LEU A 131 11.69 5.54 11.03
N ARG A 132 11.64 6.86 10.99
CA ARG A 132 12.59 7.77 11.65
C ARG A 132 11.80 8.85 12.39
N ASP A 133 11.98 8.96 13.69
CA ASP A 133 11.37 10.02 14.53
C ASP A 133 9.86 10.23 14.25
N LYS A 134 9.06 9.17 14.19
CA LYS A 134 7.63 9.18 13.87
C LYS A 134 7.27 9.49 12.40
N HIS A 135 8.22 9.49 11.49
CA HIS A 135 8.01 9.74 10.06
C HIS A 135 8.46 8.56 9.22
N MET A 136 7.60 8.09 8.33
CA MET A 136 7.85 6.93 7.48
C MET A 136 8.47 7.35 6.14
N PHE A 137 9.64 6.79 5.85
CA PHE A 137 10.26 6.89 4.53
C PHE A 137 9.59 5.93 3.56
N ARG A 138 9.51 6.29 2.28
CA ARG A 138 9.00 5.41 1.23
C ARG A 138 9.89 4.18 1.03
N TYR A 139 11.22 4.38 1.05
CA TYR A 139 12.32 3.42 1.02
C TYR A 139 13.58 4.15 1.47
N ILE A 140 14.69 3.41 1.69
CA ILE A 140 16.00 3.99 2.07
C ILE A 140 17.11 3.67 1.07
N ALA A 141 16.83 2.88 0.01
CA ALA A 141 17.79 2.60 -1.03
C ALA A 141 18.03 3.85 -1.89
N ALA A 142 19.28 4.06 -2.31
CA ALA A 142 19.58 5.13 -3.26
C ALA A 142 18.84 4.92 -4.59
N ASP A 143 18.20 5.97 -5.06
CA ASP A 143 17.59 6.07 -6.38
C ASP A 143 18.42 6.96 -7.33
N ASP A 144 17.85 7.41 -8.44
CA ASP A 144 18.51 8.28 -9.41
C ASP A 144 18.89 9.65 -8.83
N PHE A 145 18.38 10.03 -7.67
CA PHE A 145 18.61 11.29 -6.97
C PHE A 145 19.39 11.13 -5.67
N GLY A 146 19.82 9.92 -5.32
CA GLY A 146 20.46 9.57 -4.07
C GLY A 146 19.49 8.91 -3.08
N GLU A 147 19.90 8.81 -1.81
CA GLU A 147 19.03 8.33 -0.73
C GLU A 147 17.98 9.40 -0.38
N PRO A 148 16.72 9.01 -0.10
CA PRO A 148 15.71 9.96 0.36
C PRO A 148 16.13 10.64 1.66
N GLU A 149 16.15 11.98 1.67
CA GLU A 149 16.48 12.78 2.87
C GLU A 149 15.23 13.06 3.71
N ASN A 150 14.06 13.12 3.07
CA ASN A 150 12.79 13.46 3.70
C ASN A 150 11.85 12.24 3.75
N ALA A 151 11.03 12.21 4.79
CA ALA A 151 9.95 11.25 4.91
C ALA A 151 8.76 11.66 4.04
N PHE A 152 8.05 10.67 3.51
CA PHE A 152 6.90 10.89 2.64
C PHE A 152 5.60 10.78 3.45
N ASN A 153 4.87 11.87 3.58
CA ASN A 153 3.74 11.96 4.51
C ASN A 153 2.69 10.88 4.35
N ILE A 154 2.33 10.51 3.11
CA ILE A 154 1.35 9.44 2.88
C ILE A 154 1.83 8.08 3.43
N CYS A 155 3.14 7.80 3.41
CA CYS A 155 3.69 6.57 3.95
C CYS A 155 3.50 6.50 5.47
N THR A 156 3.60 7.64 6.18
CA THR A 156 3.28 7.71 7.61
C THR A 156 1.79 7.40 7.86
N PHE A 157 0.88 7.88 7.03
CA PHE A 157 -0.54 7.54 7.14
C PHE A 157 -0.81 6.07 6.82
N TRP A 158 -0.14 5.47 5.83
CA TRP A 158 -0.24 4.02 5.59
C TRP A 158 0.25 3.20 6.78
N TYR A 159 1.30 3.67 7.46
CA TYR A 159 1.78 3.00 8.68
C TYR A 159 0.79 3.11 9.83
N ILE A 160 0.16 4.28 10.02
CA ILE A 160 -0.92 4.48 10.99
C ILE A 160 -2.09 3.51 10.71
N ASP A 161 -2.52 3.39 9.46
CA ASP A 161 -3.59 2.50 9.06
C ASP A 161 -3.21 1.02 9.27
N ALA A 162 -1.98 0.64 8.93
CA ALA A 162 -1.45 -0.70 9.15
C ALA A 162 -1.36 -1.05 10.64
N LEU A 163 -0.84 -0.15 11.48
CA LEU A 163 -0.81 -0.33 12.94
C LEU A 163 -2.21 -0.52 13.52
N ALA A 164 -3.17 0.29 13.09
CA ALA A 164 -4.55 0.16 13.54
C ALA A 164 -5.16 -1.21 13.13
N SER A 165 -4.84 -1.70 11.92
CA SER A 165 -5.35 -2.98 11.40
C SER A 165 -4.77 -4.19 12.13
N ILE A 166 -3.52 -4.12 12.62
CA ILE A 166 -2.89 -5.16 13.43
C ILE A 166 -3.19 -5.03 14.94
N GLY A 167 -4.10 -4.13 15.33
CA GLY A 167 -4.54 -3.95 16.72
C GLY A 167 -3.72 -2.97 17.56
N ARG A 168 -2.66 -2.35 17.03
CA ARG A 168 -1.80 -1.37 17.74
C ARG A 168 -2.38 0.05 17.69
N LYS A 169 -3.65 0.20 18.13
CA LYS A 169 -4.44 1.43 17.96
C LYS A 169 -3.89 2.63 18.74
N ASP A 170 -3.31 2.42 19.91
CA ASP A 170 -2.78 3.53 20.71
C ASP A 170 -1.55 4.15 20.02
N GLU A 171 -0.66 3.32 19.51
CA GLU A 171 0.50 3.77 18.75
C GLU A 171 0.10 4.46 17.43
N ALA A 172 -0.88 3.90 16.72
CA ALA A 172 -1.45 4.53 15.54
C ALA A 172 -2.01 5.92 15.87
N ARG A 173 -2.70 6.07 17.01
CA ARG A 173 -3.24 7.35 17.46
C ARG A 173 -2.14 8.35 17.79
N ASP A 174 -1.10 7.95 18.51
CA ASP A 174 0.03 8.83 18.84
C ASP A 174 0.73 9.36 17.58
N LEU A 175 0.92 8.50 16.57
CA LEU A 175 1.47 8.92 15.28
C LEU A 175 0.52 9.85 14.53
N PHE A 176 -0.77 9.57 14.54
CA PHE A 176 -1.78 10.42 13.89
C PHE A 176 -1.84 11.81 14.52
N GLU A 177 -1.83 11.91 15.85
CA GLU A 177 -1.81 13.19 16.56
C GLU A 177 -0.53 13.98 16.24
N ASN A 178 0.62 13.30 16.13
CA ASN A 178 1.87 13.92 15.68
C ASN A 178 1.70 14.51 14.26
N MET A 179 1.14 13.75 13.32
CA MET A 179 0.90 14.25 11.94
C MET A 179 -0.08 15.44 11.92
N LEU A 180 -1.09 15.44 12.79
CA LEU A 180 -2.02 16.58 12.91
C LEU A 180 -1.33 17.85 13.43
N ALA A 181 -0.36 17.71 14.33
CA ALA A 181 0.38 18.84 14.88
C ALA A 181 1.32 19.51 13.87
N LEU A 182 1.73 18.79 12.82
CA LEU A 182 2.65 19.28 11.78
C LEU A 182 1.97 20.05 10.64
N ARG A 183 0.62 20.07 10.63
CA ARG A 183 -0.13 20.85 9.64
C ARG A 183 0.15 22.35 9.81
N ASN A 184 0.15 23.07 8.69
CA ASN A 184 0.20 24.52 8.74
C ASN A 184 -1.07 25.13 9.41
N PRO A 185 -1.11 26.44 9.68
CA PRO A 185 -2.29 27.09 10.30
C PRO A 185 -3.61 26.93 9.53
N LEU A 186 -3.56 26.56 8.24
CA LEU A 186 -4.74 26.26 7.42
C LEU A 186 -5.15 24.78 7.45
N GLY A 187 -4.44 23.95 8.23
CA GLY A 187 -4.71 22.53 8.34
C GLY A 187 -4.13 21.67 7.21
N LEU A 188 -3.19 22.19 6.42
CA LEU A 188 -2.65 21.55 5.20
C LEU A 188 -1.28 20.93 5.46
N LEU A 189 -0.98 19.84 4.73
CA LEU A 189 0.33 19.18 4.68
C LEU A 189 0.90 19.22 3.24
N SER A 190 2.23 19.11 3.20
CA SER A 190 3.02 18.89 1.98
C SER A 190 3.08 17.41 1.60
N GLU A 191 3.82 17.13 0.54
CA GLU A 191 4.19 15.79 0.10
C GLU A 191 5.16 15.13 1.08
N ASP A 192 6.27 15.81 1.37
CA ASP A 192 7.34 15.34 2.24
C ASP A 192 7.47 16.21 3.49
N ILE A 193 8.18 15.68 4.48
CA ILE A 193 8.56 16.37 5.69
C ILE A 193 10.01 16.01 6.06
N ASP A 194 10.76 16.99 6.51
CA ASP A 194 12.05 16.77 7.15
C ASP A 194 11.81 16.24 8.58
N PRO A 195 12.22 15.00 8.89
CA PRO A 195 11.93 14.37 10.18
C PRO A 195 12.64 15.06 11.36
N GLN A 196 13.71 15.83 11.12
CA GLN A 196 14.47 16.51 12.18
C GLN A 196 13.89 17.86 12.52
N THR A 197 13.48 18.63 11.51
CA THR A 197 13.05 20.03 11.68
C THR A 197 11.53 20.20 11.62
N GLY A 198 10.80 19.24 11.11
CA GLY A 198 9.37 19.35 10.80
C GLY A 198 9.06 20.26 9.62
N ALA A 199 10.08 20.68 8.85
CA ALA A 199 9.88 21.51 7.67
C ALA A 199 9.12 20.74 6.57
N LEU A 200 8.13 21.41 6.00
CA LEU A 200 7.29 20.84 4.92
C LEU A 200 8.00 21.02 3.57
N TRP A 201 8.14 19.94 2.82
CA TRP A 201 8.83 19.87 1.53
C TRP A 201 7.98 19.22 0.42
N GLY A 202 8.41 19.41 -0.82
CA GLY A 202 7.76 18.85 -1.98
C GLY A 202 6.49 19.62 -2.40
N ASN A 203 5.59 18.95 -3.09
CA ASN A 203 4.34 19.55 -3.55
C ASN A 203 3.46 19.98 -2.38
N PHE A 204 2.89 21.19 -2.48
CA PHE A 204 2.06 21.77 -1.42
C PHE A 204 0.89 22.58 -1.98
N PRO A 205 -0.35 22.41 -1.46
CA PRO A 205 -0.78 21.32 -0.59
C PRO A 205 -0.84 19.99 -1.34
N GLN A 206 -0.54 18.88 -0.66
CA GLN A 206 -0.55 17.56 -1.29
C GLN A 206 -1.87 16.81 -0.98
N THR A 207 -2.60 16.47 -2.04
CA THR A 207 -3.89 15.75 -1.92
C THR A 207 -3.73 14.38 -1.26
N TYR A 208 -2.66 13.64 -1.55
CA TYR A 208 -2.37 12.35 -0.91
C TYR A 208 -2.30 12.47 0.60
N SER A 209 -1.55 13.46 1.11
CA SER A 209 -1.41 13.71 2.54
C SER A 209 -2.74 14.10 3.18
N MET A 210 -3.55 14.91 2.48
CA MET A 210 -4.88 15.30 2.97
C MET A 210 -5.85 14.12 3.00
N ALA A 211 -5.83 13.24 1.99
CA ALA A 211 -6.60 12.00 1.98
C ALA A 211 -6.16 11.05 3.12
N GLY A 212 -4.85 10.99 3.40
CA GLY A 212 -4.30 10.23 4.52
C GLY A 212 -4.86 10.68 5.86
N ILE A 213 -4.98 11.99 6.11
CA ILE A 213 -5.62 12.52 7.33
C ILE A 213 -7.06 12.00 7.45
N ILE A 214 -7.84 12.06 6.38
CA ILE A 214 -9.25 11.65 6.40
C ILE A 214 -9.36 10.14 6.66
N ASN A 215 -8.59 9.32 5.95
CA ASN A 215 -8.64 7.87 6.07
C ASN A 215 -8.23 7.42 7.47
N ALA A 216 -7.09 7.91 7.99
CA ALA A 216 -6.63 7.59 9.32
C ALA A 216 -7.61 8.04 10.41
N ALA A 217 -8.21 9.24 10.27
CA ALA A 217 -9.24 9.72 11.21
C ALA A 217 -10.47 8.79 11.23
N VAL A 218 -10.95 8.36 10.07
CA VAL A 218 -12.07 7.41 9.97
C VAL A 218 -11.70 6.08 10.61
N ARG A 219 -10.53 5.53 10.28
CA ARG A 219 -10.06 4.24 10.83
C ARG A 219 -9.91 4.25 12.34
N LEU A 220 -9.37 5.32 12.91
CA LEU A 220 -9.16 5.45 14.35
C LEU A 220 -10.43 5.80 15.14
N SER A 221 -11.48 6.32 14.48
CA SER A 221 -12.73 6.70 15.10
C SER A 221 -13.81 5.62 15.06
N ARG A 222 -13.67 4.62 14.16
CA ARG A 222 -14.66 3.55 13.95
C ARG A 222 -13.99 2.18 13.98
N SER A 223 -14.77 1.13 14.26
CA SER A 223 -14.32 -0.23 13.98
C SER A 223 -14.21 -0.44 12.47
N TRP A 224 -13.37 -1.40 12.04
CA TRP A 224 -13.24 -1.73 10.62
C TRP A 224 -14.60 -2.11 9.98
N GLU A 225 -15.42 -2.86 10.71
CA GLU A 225 -16.76 -3.31 10.29
C GLU A 225 -17.73 -2.14 10.07
N GLU A 226 -17.53 -1.02 10.79
CA GLU A 226 -18.35 0.18 10.65
C GLU A 226 -17.84 1.15 9.56
N SER A 227 -16.66 0.88 8.98
CA SER A 227 -16.01 1.75 8.00
C SER A 227 -16.20 1.30 6.56
N LEU A 228 -16.78 0.12 6.35
CA LEU A 228 -17.16 -0.47 5.06
C LEU A 228 -18.66 -0.32 4.83
#